data_f6bd240a9f3d85ec0e0bf3665fadc2ef
#
_entry.id   f6bd240a9f3d85ec0e0bf3665fadc2ef
#
_cell.length_a   1.000
_cell.length_b   1.000
_cell.length_c   1.000
_cell.angle_alpha   90.00
_cell.angle_beta   90.00
_cell.angle_gamma   90.00
#
_symmetry.space_group_name_H-M   'P 1'
#
loop_
_entity.id
_entity.type
_entity.pdbx_description
1 polymer ?
#
loop_
_entity_poly.entity_id
_entity_poly.type
_entity_poly.pdbx_seq_one_letter_code
_entity_poly.pdbx_strand_id
1 'polypeptide(L)'
;MTAVWFITGASSGLGRTLAEQVLAFGDRVVATARNVAALEDLTGPGPDDVIRLPLDVTDPEQVRATVAEAVERAGAIDVLVNNAGHGLIGALEELADEQIQRILGTNVFGVLAVTRAVLPHMRARRRGHIVQMSSVGGVVGNPGHALYATSKFALEGMSEALAGEVKPLGIRVTIVEPGPFRTDFHGRSMEFAEQIDDYRDTPAGTTRERFSAAAGDQPNDPVRAAEAIILAVRDETSPLRLPLGAEAVTRIRAKLRGQLADLEAWEKVSLDTRFPDA
;
A
#
# COMPACT_ATOMS: atom_id res chain seq x y z
N MET A 1 24.87 -2.43 -9.41
CA MET A 1 24.61 -0.98 -9.23
C MET A 1 23.67 -0.83 -8.05
N THR A 2 23.96 0.10 -7.16
CA THR A 2 23.13 0.45 -6.00
C THR A 2 21.81 1.05 -6.48
N ALA A 3 20.66 0.50 -6.09
CA ALA A 3 19.36 1.03 -6.49
C ALA A 3 18.93 2.16 -5.56
N VAL A 4 18.14 3.11 -6.09
CA VAL A 4 17.56 4.21 -5.32
C VAL A 4 16.06 3.93 -5.09
N TRP A 5 15.69 3.83 -3.82
CA TRP A 5 14.31 3.60 -3.38
C TRP A 5 13.68 4.89 -2.87
N PHE A 6 12.59 5.31 -3.49
CA PHE A 6 11.76 6.42 -3.00
C PHE A 6 10.59 5.84 -2.19
N ILE A 7 10.58 6.10 -0.87
CA ILE A 7 9.60 5.49 0.05
C ILE A 7 8.73 6.57 0.68
N THR A 8 7.41 6.51 0.43
CA THR A 8 6.47 7.41 1.09
C THR A 8 6.08 6.89 2.47
N GLY A 9 5.96 7.80 3.46
CA GLY A 9 5.59 7.42 4.83
C GLY A 9 6.67 6.58 5.53
N ALA A 10 7.94 6.92 5.35
CA ALA A 10 9.09 6.20 5.89
C ALA A 10 9.39 6.49 7.37
N SER A 11 8.55 7.26 8.07
CA SER A 11 8.80 7.63 9.48
C SER A 11 8.37 6.58 10.49
N SER A 12 7.58 5.58 10.10
CA SER A 12 7.07 4.55 11.02
C SER A 12 6.63 3.28 10.27
N GLY A 13 6.34 2.23 11.03
CA GLY A 13 5.73 0.99 10.55
C GLY A 13 6.52 0.31 9.44
N LEU A 14 5.82 -0.34 8.51
CA LEU A 14 6.45 -1.08 7.41
C LEU A 14 7.35 -0.21 6.52
N GLY A 15 6.97 1.06 6.30
CA GLY A 15 7.79 1.99 5.50
C GLY A 15 9.14 2.30 6.15
N ARG A 16 9.17 2.47 7.48
CA ARG A 16 10.40 2.66 8.24
C ARG A 16 11.26 1.41 8.23
N THR A 17 10.68 0.27 8.55
CA THR A 17 11.40 -1.01 8.54
C THR A 17 11.94 -1.34 7.14
N LEU A 18 11.17 -1.08 6.08
CA LEU A 18 11.64 -1.29 4.72
C LEU A 18 12.83 -0.37 4.38
N ALA A 19 12.77 0.91 4.77
CA ALA A 19 13.88 1.83 4.55
C ALA A 19 15.16 1.35 5.24
N GLU A 20 15.08 0.90 6.49
CA GLU A 20 16.21 0.35 7.25
C GLU A 20 16.78 -0.91 6.59
N GLN A 21 15.93 -1.83 6.15
CA GLN A 21 16.38 -3.05 5.48
C GLN A 21 17.00 -2.77 4.10
N VAL A 22 16.44 -1.85 3.31
CA VAL A 22 17.00 -1.42 2.03
C VAL A 22 18.42 -0.86 2.21
N LEU A 23 18.63 -0.03 3.24
CA LEU A 23 19.95 0.51 3.58
C LEU A 23 20.92 -0.61 4.04
N ALA A 24 20.45 -1.55 4.85
CA ALA A 24 21.24 -2.69 5.28
C ALA A 24 21.67 -3.60 4.12
N PHE A 25 20.86 -3.67 3.06
CA PHE A 25 21.20 -4.37 1.81
C PHE A 25 22.16 -3.60 0.90
N GLY A 26 22.54 -2.36 1.27
CA GLY A 26 23.49 -1.53 0.52
C GLY A 26 22.86 -0.73 -0.63
N ASP A 27 21.54 -0.58 -0.67
CA ASP A 27 20.84 0.32 -1.57
C ASP A 27 20.64 1.70 -0.91
N ARG A 28 20.28 2.73 -1.69
CA ARG A 28 20.03 4.10 -1.23
C ARG A 28 18.55 4.36 -1.04
N VAL A 29 18.20 5.22 -0.08
CA VAL A 29 16.82 5.55 0.22
C VAL A 29 16.56 7.06 0.15
N VAL A 30 15.56 7.45 -0.61
CA VAL A 30 14.88 8.73 -0.47
C VAL A 30 13.68 8.48 0.46
N ALA A 31 13.87 8.78 1.74
CA ALA A 31 12.86 8.63 2.76
C ALA A 31 11.99 9.88 2.84
N THR A 32 10.67 9.72 2.79
CA THR A 32 9.77 10.87 2.88
C THR A 32 8.74 10.72 4.00
N ALA A 33 8.44 11.84 4.66
CA ALA A 33 7.42 11.95 5.70
C ALA A 33 6.89 13.38 5.78
N ARG A 34 5.69 13.58 6.33
CA ARG A 34 5.15 14.93 6.62
C ARG A 34 6.03 15.68 7.61
N ASN A 35 6.48 15.00 8.64
CA ASN A 35 7.47 15.53 9.59
C ASN A 35 8.85 14.90 9.30
N VAL A 36 9.72 15.64 8.65
CA VAL A 36 11.07 15.18 8.27
C VAL A 36 11.97 14.91 9.47
N ALA A 37 11.75 15.57 10.60
CA ALA A 37 12.51 15.33 11.84
C ALA A 37 12.34 13.87 12.34
N ALA A 38 11.22 13.23 12.04
CA ALA A 38 11.00 11.82 12.36
C ALA A 38 11.84 10.84 11.53
N LEU A 39 12.67 11.35 10.62
CA LEU A 39 13.59 10.56 9.79
C LEU A 39 15.07 10.76 10.18
N GLU A 40 15.39 11.64 11.14
CA GLU A 40 16.77 12.02 11.47
C GLU A 40 17.63 10.83 11.91
N ASP A 41 17.04 9.88 12.62
CA ASP A 41 17.68 8.66 13.11
C ASP A 41 17.80 7.55 12.06
N LEU A 42 17.23 7.71 10.86
CA LEU A 42 17.39 6.76 9.77
C LEU A 42 18.78 6.94 9.13
N THR A 43 19.68 6.02 9.34
CA THR A 43 21.06 6.09 8.87
C THR A 43 21.41 4.91 7.97
N GLY A 44 22.25 5.17 6.95
CA GLY A 44 22.85 4.15 6.09
C GLY A 44 24.33 3.95 6.39
N PRO A 45 24.98 2.99 5.73
CA PRO A 45 26.43 2.77 5.81
C PRO A 45 27.26 3.98 5.39
N GLY A 46 26.78 4.75 4.41
CA GLY A 46 27.43 5.95 3.90
C GLY A 46 26.63 7.22 4.13
N PRO A 47 27.29 8.40 4.08
CA PRO A 47 26.65 9.68 4.35
C PRO A 47 25.56 10.07 3.33
N ASP A 48 25.68 9.56 2.09
CA ASP A 48 24.79 9.89 0.97
C ASP A 48 23.72 8.79 0.71
N ASP A 49 23.66 7.78 1.57
CA ASP A 49 22.73 6.66 1.39
C ASP A 49 21.28 7.04 1.73
N VAL A 50 21.08 8.09 2.53
CA VAL A 50 19.75 8.54 2.96
C VAL A 50 19.51 10.00 2.57
N ILE A 51 18.54 10.22 1.70
CA ILE A 51 18.00 11.54 1.40
C ILE A 51 16.65 11.67 2.13
N ARG A 52 16.51 12.66 3.00
CA ARG A 52 15.28 12.90 3.77
C ARG A 52 14.56 14.10 3.20
N LEU A 53 13.29 13.93 2.82
CA LEU A 53 12.48 14.99 2.23
C LEU A 53 11.10 15.07 2.88
N PRO A 54 10.58 16.31 3.09
CA PRO A 54 9.21 16.48 3.51
C PRO A 54 8.24 16.10 2.38
N LEU A 55 7.17 15.37 2.72
CA LEU A 55 6.13 15.03 1.75
C LEU A 55 4.80 14.78 2.44
N ASP A 56 3.82 15.61 2.10
CA ASP A 56 2.41 15.27 2.21
C ASP A 56 1.91 14.78 0.85
N VAL A 57 1.55 13.51 0.76
CA VAL A 57 1.08 12.91 -0.50
C VAL A 57 -0.26 13.48 -0.97
N THR A 58 -0.99 14.18 -0.09
CA THR A 58 -2.26 14.83 -0.41
C THR A 58 -2.10 16.22 -1.04
N ASP A 59 -0.86 16.73 -1.07
CA ASP A 59 -0.51 18.00 -1.73
C ASP A 59 0.18 17.71 -3.09
N PRO A 60 -0.52 17.88 -4.24
CA PRO A 60 0.04 17.58 -5.54
C PRO A 60 1.22 18.49 -5.96
N GLU A 61 1.30 19.70 -5.42
CA GLU A 61 2.43 20.60 -5.71
C GLU A 61 3.68 20.16 -4.97
N GLN A 62 3.53 19.86 -3.67
CA GLN A 62 4.62 19.29 -2.88
C GLN A 62 5.09 17.95 -3.44
N VAL A 63 4.18 17.08 -3.89
CA VAL A 63 4.53 15.82 -4.55
C VAL A 63 5.46 16.06 -5.76
N ARG A 64 5.09 16.98 -6.65
CA ARG A 64 5.91 17.29 -7.84
C ARG A 64 7.29 17.85 -7.46
N ALA A 65 7.33 18.79 -6.53
CA ALA A 65 8.56 19.39 -6.06
C ALA A 65 9.49 18.37 -5.39
N THR A 66 8.94 17.56 -4.48
CA THR A 66 9.72 16.53 -3.76
C THR A 66 10.27 15.44 -4.69
N VAL A 67 9.49 15.01 -5.69
CA VAL A 67 9.97 14.02 -6.69
C VAL A 67 11.07 14.63 -7.56
N ALA A 68 10.94 15.88 -7.99
CA ALA A 68 11.99 16.57 -8.76
C ALA A 68 13.29 16.70 -7.95
N GLU A 69 13.20 17.15 -6.68
CA GLU A 69 14.37 17.22 -5.78
C GLU A 69 15.01 15.83 -5.55
N ALA A 70 14.19 14.79 -5.38
CA ALA A 70 14.69 13.44 -5.23
C ALA A 70 15.47 12.97 -6.45
N VAL A 71 14.98 13.24 -7.66
CA VAL A 71 15.68 12.90 -8.91
C VAL A 71 16.99 13.71 -9.05
N GLU A 72 16.96 15.00 -8.73
CA GLU A 72 18.15 15.85 -8.78
C GLU A 72 19.24 15.35 -7.82
N ARG A 73 18.89 15.07 -6.55
CA ARG A 73 19.86 14.66 -5.52
C ARG A 73 20.31 13.21 -5.62
N ALA A 74 19.42 12.30 -5.99
CA ALA A 74 19.74 10.88 -6.09
C ALA A 74 20.21 10.44 -7.49
N GLY A 75 19.96 11.24 -8.53
CA GLY A 75 20.22 10.95 -9.92
C GLY A 75 19.14 10.09 -10.58
N ALA A 76 18.41 9.30 -9.83
CA ALA A 76 17.33 8.44 -10.32
C ALA A 76 16.41 7.98 -9.19
N ILE A 77 15.23 7.49 -9.57
CA ILE A 77 14.36 6.66 -8.72
C ILE A 77 14.20 5.32 -9.43
N ASP A 78 14.81 4.25 -8.89
CA ASP A 78 14.72 2.90 -9.45
C ASP A 78 13.51 2.15 -8.91
N VAL A 79 13.18 2.38 -7.65
CA VAL A 79 12.04 1.77 -6.97
C VAL A 79 11.20 2.86 -6.31
N LEU A 80 9.91 2.91 -6.65
CA LEU A 80 8.93 3.71 -5.93
C LEU A 80 8.15 2.81 -4.98
N VAL A 81 8.09 3.18 -3.69
CA VAL A 81 7.23 2.50 -2.70
C VAL A 81 6.16 3.47 -2.21
N ASN A 82 4.94 3.28 -2.69
CA ASN A 82 3.76 3.98 -2.20
C ASN A 82 3.27 3.30 -0.92
N ASN A 83 3.87 3.69 0.21
CA ASN A 83 3.56 3.12 1.52
C ASN A 83 2.71 4.05 2.40
N ALA A 84 2.77 5.37 2.20
CA ALA A 84 1.97 6.31 2.99
C ALA A 84 0.48 5.94 2.96
N GLY A 85 -0.12 5.77 4.13
CA GLY A 85 -1.51 5.39 4.27
C GLY A 85 -1.93 5.27 5.73
N HIS A 86 -3.23 5.24 5.96
CA HIS A 86 -3.81 5.02 7.28
C HIS A 86 -5.07 4.16 7.19
N GLY A 87 -5.51 3.63 8.34
CA GLY A 87 -6.72 2.84 8.47
C GLY A 87 -7.86 3.63 9.08
N LEU A 88 -9.08 3.14 8.86
CA LEU A 88 -10.30 3.68 9.46
C LEU A 88 -11.20 2.52 9.83
N ILE A 89 -11.67 2.52 11.06
CA ILE A 89 -12.59 1.53 11.62
C ILE A 89 -13.91 2.18 12.00
N GLY A 90 -14.98 1.60 11.51
CA GLY A 90 -16.36 1.95 11.77
C GLY A 90 -17.29 1.25 10.78
N ALA A 91 -18.56 1.06 11.16
CA ALA A 91 -19.60 0.71 10.21
C ALA A 91 -19.75 1.84 9.17
N LEU A 92 -20.23 1.53 7.99
CA LEU A 92 -20.29 2.52 6.90
C LEU A 92 -21.08 3.77 7.27
N GLU A 93 -22.16 3.62 8.04
CA GLU A 93 -23.02 4.71 8.51
C GLU A 93 -22.36 5.58 9.61
N GLU A 94 -21.36 5.03 10.33
CA GLU A 94 -20.63 5.73 11.39
C GLU A 94 -19.58 6.71 10.85
N LEU A 95 -19.27 6.66 9.55
CA LEU A 95 -18.16 7.40 8.97
C LEU A 95 -18.52 8.86 8.66
N ALA A 96 -17.77 9.80 9.21
CA ALA A 96 -17.90 11.21 8.87
C ALA A 96 -17.30 11.50 7.47
N ASP A 97 -17.88 12.48 6.75
CA ASP A 97 -17.45 12.87 5.41
C ASP A 97 -15.95 13.29 5.38
N GLU A 98 -15.47 13.96 6.42
CA GLU A 98 -14.06 14.35 6.54
C GLU A 98 -13.14 13.15 6.69
N GLN A 99 -13.58 12.09 7.37
CA GLN A 99 -12.82 10.83 7.48
C GLN A 99 -12.74 10.13 6.12
N ILE A 100 -13.85 10.13 5.37
CA ILE A 100 -13.93 9.58 4.02
C ILE A 100 -12.94 10.30 3.10
N GLN A 101 -12.97 11.64 3.11
CA GLN A 101 -12.06 12.44 2.29
C GLN A 101 -10.59 12.23 2.66
N ARG A 102 -10.25 12.18 3.95
CA ARG A 102 -8.87 11.97 4.42
C ARG A 102 -8.30 10.63 4.00
N ILE A 103 -9.05 9.54 4.18
CA ILE A 103 -8.54 8.21 3.84
C ILE A 103 -8.39 8.03 2.33
N LEU A 104 -9.36 8.48 1.53
CA LEU A 104 -9.26 8.43 0.06
C LEU A 104 -8.18 9.40 -0.44
N GLY A 105 -8.08 10.58 0.15
CA GLY A 105 -7.03 11.56 -0.14
C GLY A 105 -5.63 10.95 -0.01
N THR A 106 -5.35 10.27 1.08
CA THR A 106 -4.04 9.65 1.31
C THR A 106 -3.86 8.34 0.54
N ASN A 107 -4.78 7.39 0.74
CA ASN A 107 -4.58 6.01 0.29
C ASN A 107 -4.81 5.81 -1.21
N VAL A 108 -5.53 6.73 -1.87
CA VAL A 108 -5.87 6.64 -3.31
C VAL A 108 -5.28 7.82 -4.08
N PHE A 109 -5.74 9.04 -3.82
CA PHE A 109 -5.32 10.20 -4.61
C PHE A 109 -3.86 10.55 -4.40
N GLY A 110 -3.33 10.40 -3.18
CA GLY A 110 -1.90 10.58 -2.89
C GLY A 110 -1.03 9.58 -3.64
N VAL A 111 -1.43 8.30 -3.66
CA VAL A 111 -0.73 7.26 -4.43
C VAL A 111 -0.73 7.57 -5.93
N LEU A 112 -1.88 8.01 -6.47
CA LEU A 112 -2.01 8.47 -7.87
C LEU A 112 -1.07 9.64 -8.16
N ALA A 113 -1.03 10.64 -7.27
CA ALA A 113 -0.20 11.83 -7.44
C ALA A 113 1.30 11.47 -7.49
N VAL A 114 1.78 10.69 -6.52
CA VAL A 114 3.20 10.27 -6.45
C VAL A 114 3.56 9.39 -7.64
N THR A 115 2.73 8.40 -7.96
CA THR A 115 2.97 7.51 -9.12
C THR A 115 3.08 8.30 -10.41
N ARG A 116 2.15 9.24 -10.67
CA ARG A 116 2.16 10.09 -11.86
C ARG A 116 3.39 11.01 -11.92
N ALA A 117 3.90 11.47 -10.79
CA ALA A 117 5.09 12.31 -10.74
C ALA A 117 6.38 11.51 -11.03
N VAL A 118 6.47 10.25 -10.58
CA VAL A 118 7.65 9.40 -10.78
C VAL A 118 7.69 8.74 -12.17
N LEU A 119 6.54 8.36 -12.72
CA LEU A 119 6.42 7.64 -13.98
C LEU A 119 7.19 8.26 -15.17
N PRO A 120 7.19 9.59 -15.42
CA PRO A 120 7.97 10.18 -16.50
C PRO A 120 9.47 9.87 -16.44
N HIS A 121 10.04 9.86 -15.23
CA HIS A 121 11.46 9.56 -14.98
C HIS A 121 11.80 8.09 -15.25
N MET A 122 10.95 7.17 -14.79
CA MET A 122 11.11 5.73 -15.06
C MET A 122 10.90 5.42 -16.54
N ARG A 123 9.88 6.03 -17.17
CA ARG A 123 9.58 5.86 -18.59
C ARG A 123 10.74 6.32 -19.49
N ALA A 124 11.33 7.48 -19.21
CA ALA A 124 12.48 7.99 -19.98
C ALA A 124 13.69 7.04 -19.93
N ARG A 125 13.88 6.36 -18.80
CA ARG A 125 14.95 5.38 -18.59
C ARG A 125 14.58 3.97 -19.03
N ARG A 126 13.33 3.71 -19.40
CA ARG A 126 12.80 2.39 -19.75
C ARG A 126 13.07 1.35 -18.65
N ARG A 127 13.10 1.79 -17.41
CA ARG A 127 13.39 0.96 -16.23
C ARG A 127 12.77 1.56 -14.97
N GLY A 128 12.19 0.69 -14.14
CA GLY A 128 11.68 1.05 -12.82
C GLY A 128 10.88 -0.08 -12.19
N HIS A 129 10.62 0.04 -10.89
CA HIS A 129 9.71 -0.85 -10.19
C HIS A 129 8.82 -0.05 -9.25
N ILE A 130 7.51 -0.21 -9.35
CA ILE A 130 6.52 0.45 -8.47
C ILE A 130 5.97 -0.59 -7.51
N VAL A 131 6.19 -0.36 -6.22
CA VAL A 131 5.66 -1.18 -5.13
C VAL A 131 4.48 -0.44 -4.50
N GLN A 132 3.31 -1.06 -4.56
CA GLN A 132 2.06 -0.52 -4.01
C GLN A 132 1.72 -1.23 -2.71
N MET A 133 1.75 -0.51 -1.59
CA MET A 133 1.38 -1.09 -0.29
C MET A 133 -0.14 -1.16 -0.15
N SER A 134 -0.69 -2.27 -0.63
CA SER A 134 -2.10 -2.64 -0.46
C SER A 134 -2.34 -3.24 0.94
N SER A 135 -3.15 -4.24 1.04
CA SER A 135 -3.49 -4.99 2.26
C SER A 135 -4.26 -6.24 1.87
N VAL A 136 -4.34 -7.23 2.77
CA VAL A 136 -5.39 -8.25 2.70
C VAL A 136 -6.78 -7.61 2.58
N GLY A 137 -6.98 -6.40 3.13
CA GLY A 137 -8.18 -5.58 2.99
C GLY A 137 -8.43 -5.04 1.58
N GLY A 138 -7.47 -5.13 0.64
CA GLY A 138 -7.64 -4.81 -0.78
C GLY A 138 -8.26 -5.95 -1.59
N VAL A 139 -8.32 -7.16 -1.02
CA VAL A 139 -8.92 -8.35 -1.65
C VAL A 139 -10.12 -8.87 -0.87
N VAL A 140 -10.10 -8.72 0.45
CA VAL A 140 -11.13 -9.22 1.35
C VAL A 140 -11.76 -8.08 2.13
N GLY A 141 -13.00 -7.71 1.82
CA GLY A 141 -13.78 -6.74 2.59
C GLY A 141 -14.21 -7.33 3.94
N ASN A 142 -14.02 -6.55 5.01
CA ASN A 142 -14.44 -6.93 6.37
C ASN A 142 -15.49 -5.96 6.90
N PRO A 143 -16.48 -6.43 7.65
CA PRO A 143 -17.34 -5.53 8.43
C PRO A 143 -16.52 -4.59 9.31
N GLY A 144 -16.92 -3.33 9.41
CA GLY A 144 -16.17 -2.31 10.16
C GLY A 144 -14.93 -1.73 9.46
N HIS A 145 -14.59 -2.22 8.27
CA HIS A 145 -13.48 -1.72 7.44
C HIS A 145 -13.92 -1.27 6.04
N ALA A 146 -15.20 -1.00 5.83
CA ALA A 146 -15.74 -0.78 4.48
C ALA A 146 -14.94 0.26 3.68
N LEU A 147 -14.64 1.42 4.28
CA LEU A 147 -13.95 2.49 3.56
C LEU A 147 -12.43 2.25 3.43
N TYR A 148 -11.80 1.66 4.45
CA TYR A 148 -10.40 1.21 4.30
C TYR A 148 -10.29 0.17 3.18
N ALA A 149 -11.18 -0.84 3.15
CA ALA A 149 -11.23 -1.81 2.07
C ALA A 149 -11.47 -1.12 0.72
N THR A 150 -12.43 -0.19 0.61
CA THR A 150 -12.66 0.59 -0.61
C THR A 150 -11.36 1.25 -1.11
N SER A 151 -10.59 1.89 -0.23
CA SER A 151 -9.33 2.53 -0.61
C SER A 151 -8.29 1.54 -1.13
N LYS A 152 -8.21 0.34 -0.52
CA LYS A 152 -7.25 -0.68 -0.93
C LYS A 152 -7.71 -1.47 -2.17
N PHE A 153 -9.00 -1.72 -2.35
CA PHE A 153 -9.55 -2.24 -3.60
C PHE A 153 -9.34 -1.28 -4.77
N ALA A 154 -9.49 0.04 -4.55
CA ALA A 154 -9.16 1.04 -5.55
C ALA A 154 -7.67 0.97 -5.96
N LEU A 155 -6.78 0.78 -4.98
CA LEU A 155 -5.35 0.62 -5.22
C LEU A 155 -5.04 -0.67 -6.01
N GLU A 156 -5.71 -1.79 -5.69
CA GLU A 156 -5.58 -3.06 -6.42
C GLU A 156 -5.93 -2.89 -7.91
N GLY A 157 -7.15 -2.38 -8.19
CA GLY A 157 -7.61 -2.20 -9.57
C GLY A 157 -6.76 -1.23 -10.38
N MET A 158 -6.38 -0.10 -9.76
CA MET A 158 -5.48 0.88 -10.37
C MET A 158 -4.12 0.24 -10.70
N SER A 159 -3.56 -0.53 -9.77
CA SER A 159 -2.21 -1.10 -9.92
C SER A 159 -2.17 -2.24 -10.93
N GLU A 160 -3.25 -3.02 -11.03
CA GLU A 160 -3.40 -4.07 -12.05
C GLU A 160 -3.44 -3.47 -13.46
N ALA A 161 -4.23 -2.41 -13.66
CA ALA A 161 -4.28 -1.69 -14.93
C ALA A 161 -2.91 -1.08 -15.27
N LEU A 162 -2.31 -0.37 -14.32
CA LEU A 162 -0.99 0.24 -14.46
C LEU A 162 0.07 -0.78 -14.87
N ALA A 163 0.07 -1.98 -14.28
CA ALA A 163 1.04 -3.02 -14.62
C ALA A 163 1.00 -3.37 -16.11
N GLY A 164 -0.20 -3.47 -16.70
CA GLY A 164 -0.37 -3.68 -18.14
C GLY A 164 0.15 -2.50 -18.97
N GLU A 165 -0.15 -1.27 -18.54
CA GLU A 165 0.24 -0.05 -19.25
C GLU A 165 1.77 0.16 -19.31
N VAL A 166 2.47 -0.11 -18.20
CA VAL A 166 3.90 0.23 -18.06
C VAL A 166 4.85 -0.93 -18.38
N LYS A 167 4.37 -2.16 -18.45
CA LYS A 167 5.17 -3.34 -18.80
C LYS A 167 5.93 -3.17 -20.13
N PRO A 168 5.32 -2.66 -21.24
CA PRO A 168 6.04 -2.42 -22.49
C PRO A 168 7.09 -1.30 -22.38
N LEU A 169 7.04 -0.52 -21.30
CA LEU A 169 7.98 0.54 -20.98
C LEU A 169 9.16 0.07 -20.12
N GLY A 170 9.24 -1.23 -19.81
CA GLY A 170 10.28 -1.79 -18.95
C GLY A 170 10.10 -1.46 -17.46
N ILE A 171 8.88 -1.07 -17.04
CA ILE A 171 8.55 -0.76 -15.65
C ILE A 171 7.72 -1.90 -15.09
N ARG A 172 8.06 -2.36 -13.89
CA ARG A 172 7.34 -3.40 -13.16
C ARG A 172 6.44 -2.82 -12.09
N VAL A 173 5.42 -3.56 -11.71
CA VAL A 173 4.55 -3.23 -10.59
C VAL A 173 4.42 -4.46 -9.70
N THR A 174 4.49 -4.26 -8.39
CA THR A 174 4.17 -5.28 -7.39
C THR A 174 3.20 -4.69 -6.38
N ILE A 175 2.10 -5.38 -6.17
CA ILE A 175 1.08 -5.05 -5.17
C ILE A 175 1.37 -5.93 -3.95
N VAL A 176 1.75 -5.31 -2.84
CA VAL A 176 2.00 -6.00 -1.58
C VAL A 176 0.71 -6.04 -0.79
N GLU A 177 0.30 -7.23 -0.36
CA GLU A 177 -0.97 -7.48 0.34
C GLU A 177 -0.70 -8.00 1.77
N PRO A 178 -0.26 -7.13 2.71
CA PRO A 178 0.05 -7.56 4.06
C PRO A 178 -1.20 -7.98 4.84
N GLY A 179 -1.05 -9.05 5.65
CA GLY A 179 -1.91 -9.31 6.80
C GLY A 179 -1.51 -8.44 8.01
N PRO A 180 -1.83 -8.87 9.24
CA PRO A 180 -1.46 -8.12 10.44
C PRO A 180 0.05 -8.26 10.74
N PHE A 181 0.77 -7.15 10.69
CA PHE A 181 2.18 -7.04 11.08
C PHE A 181 2.32 -6.23 12.36
N ARG A 182 3.30 -6.57 13.20
CA ARG A 182 3.59 -5.87 14.45
C ARG A 182 4.28 -4.54 14.16
N THR A 183 3.46 -3.50 14.00
CA THR A 183 3.87 -2.13 13.70
C THR A 183 2.97 -1.13 14.42
N ASP A 184 3.33 0.15 14.42
CA ASP A 184 2.50 1.24 14.96
C ASP A 184 1.23 1.51 14.15
N PHE A 185 0.94 0.73 13.11
CA PHE A 185 -0.25 0.94 12.26
C PHE A 185 -1.55 0.86 13.05
N HIS A 186 -1.65 -0.08 14.01
CA HIS A 186 -2.80 -0.24 14.89
C HIS A 186 -2.93 0.86 15.96
N GLY A 187 -1.88 1.67 16.14
CA GLY A 187 -1.88 2.83 17.05
C GLY A 187 -2.08 4.13 16.29
N ARG A 188 -0.99 4.78 15.92
CA ARG A 188 -1.00 6.14 15.34
C ARG A 188 -1.62 6.27 13.96
N SER A 189 -1.68 5.18 13.18
CA SER A 189 -2.20 5.19 11.82
C SER A 189 -3.61 4.62 11.69
N MET A 190 -4.29 4.36 12.81
CA MET A 190 -5.67 3.86 12.84
C MET A 190 -6.60 4.92 13.41
N GLU A 191 -7.58 5.31 12.63
CA GLU A 191 -8.67 6.20 13.04
C GLU A 191 -9.93 5.37 13.34
N PHE A 192 -10.73 5.82 14.29
CA PHE A 192 -12.01 5.20 14.64
C PHE A 192 -13.14 6.21 14.43
N ALA A 193 -14.22 5.77 13.79
CA ALA A 193 -15.43 6.56 13.67
C ALA A 193 -16.16 6.67 15.03
N GLU A 194 -17.05 7.62 15.17
CA GLU A 194 -17.96 7.68 16.33
C GLU A 194 -18.91 6.51 16.27
N GLN A 195 -19.05 5.78 17.41
CA GLN A 195 -19.83 4.55 17.44
C GLN A 195 -21.33 4.84 17.60
N ILE A 196 -22.15 4.25 16.73
CA ILE A 196 -23.59 4.18 16.87
C ILE A 196 -23.93 2.92 17.66
N ASP A 197 -24.76 3.05 18.70
CA ASP A 197 -25.07 1.93 19.62
C ASP A 197 -25.61 0.67 18.92
N ASP A 198 -26.44 0.84 17.89
CA ASP A 198 -27.01 -0.28 17.11
C ASP A 198 -25.95 -1.13 16.40
N TYR A 199 -24.74 -0.59 16.15
CA TYR A 199 -23.63 -1.35 15.55
C TYR A 199 -22.72 -2.05 16.58
N ARG A 200 -22.90 -1.82 17.88
CA ARG A 200 -22.03 -2.36 18.94
C ARG A 200 -21.97 -3.90 18.91
N ASP A 201 -23.12 -4.54 18.86
CA ASP A 201 -23.24 -6.00 18.90
C ASP A 201 -23.25 -6.64 17.50
N THR A 202 -22.82 -5.90 16.48
CA THR A 202 -22.69 -6.39 15.10
C THR A 202 -21.25 -6.84 14.80
N PRO A 203 -21.00 -7.51 13.65
CA PRO A 203 -19.64 -7.80 13.20
C PRO A 203 -18.74 -6.56 13.06
N ALA A 204 -19.32 -5.36 12.83
CA ALA A 204 -18.54 -4.11 12.78
C ALA A 204 -18.04 -3.70 14.17
N GLY A 205 -18.89 -3.80 15.20
CA GLY A 205 -18.50 -3.57 16.60
C GLY A 205 -17.45 -4.57 17.08
N THR A 206 -17.63 -5.86 16.78
CA THR A 206 -16.61 -6.89 17.06
C THR A 206 -15.26 -6.58 16.43
N THR A 207 -15.24 -6.02 15.20
CA THR A 207 -13.99 -5.60 14.55
C THR A 207 -13.33 -4.46 15.30
N ARG A 208 -14.09 -3.45 15.71
CA ARG A 208 -13.61 -2.33 16.54
C ARG A 208 -12.94 -2.82 17.82
N GLU A 209 -13.59 -3.71 18.57
CA GLU A 209 -13.04 -4.29 19.81
C GLU A 209 -11.73 -5.03 19.56
N ARG A 210 -11.66 -5.87 18.53
CA ARG A 210 -10.45 -6.60 18.17
C ARG A 210 -9.27 -5.68 17.86
N PHE A 211 -9.51 -4.61 17.11
CA PHE A 211 -8.46 -3.65 16.76
C PHE A 211 -7.98 -2.84 17.95
N SER A 212 -8.90 -2.49 18.86
CA SER A 212 -8.57 -1.80 20.11
C SER A 212 -7.76 -2.68 21.07
N ALA A 213 -8.03 -3.99 21.10
CA ALA A 213 -7.35 -4.95 21.97
C ALA A 213 -6.00 -5.47 21.43
N ALA A 214 -5.81 -5.49 20.11
CA ALA A 214 -4.69 -6.20 19.45
C ALA A 214 -3.41 -5.35 19.28
N ALA A 215 -3.28 -4.20 19.93
CA ALA A 215 -2.10 -3.35 19.80
C ALA A 215 -0.85 -4.05 20.35
N GLY A 216 0.07 -4.45 19.45
CA GLY A 216 1.37 -5.05 19.79
C GLY A 216 1.47 -6.58 19.71
N ASP A 217 0.35 -7.29 19.53
CA ASP A 217 0.33 -8.77 19.52
C ASP A 217 0.21 -9.39 18.11
N GLN A 218 0.42 -8.60 17.06
CA GLN A 218 0.36 -9.11 15.69
C GLN A 218 1.46 -10.17 15.45
N PRO A 219 1.12 -11.30 14.76
CA PRO A 219 2.00 -12.46 14.65
C PRO A 219 3.16 -12.28 13.67
N ASN A 220 3.08 -11.30 12.75
CA ASN A 220 4.04 -11.19 11.67
C ASN A 220 5.12 -10.14 11.96
N ASP A 221 6.36 -10.47 11.59
CA ASP A 221 7.54 -9.64 11.75
C ASP A 221 7.69 -8.67 10.56
N PRO A 222 7.71 -7.34 10.79
CA PRO A 222 7.88 -6.35 9.74
C PRO A 222 9.24 -6.43 9.02
N VAL A 223 10.28 -6.94 9.68
CA VAL A 223 11.59 -7.15 9.05
C VAL A 223 11.49 -8.22 7.96
N ARG A 224 10.78 -9.33 8.25
CA ARG A 224 10.54 -10.38 7.26
C ARG A 224 9.68 -9.90 6.08
N ALA A 225 8.73 -8.99 6.34
CA ALA A 225 7.97 -8.36 5.24
C ALA A 225 8.89 -7.50 4.34
N ALA A 226 9.76 -6.71 4.94
CA ALA A 226 10.72 -5.88 4.20
C ALA A 226 11.67 -6.73 3.35
N GLU A 227 12.22 -7.81 3.92
CA GLU A 227 13.07 -8.78 3.19
C GLU A 227 12.32 -9.39 1.98
N ALA A 228 11.06 -9.80 2.16
CA ALA A 228 10.24 -10.34 1.08
C ALA A 228 9.96 -9.32 -0.03
N ILE A 229 9.72 -8.05 0.32
CA ILE A 229 9.54 -6.97 -0.65
C ILE A 229 10.83 -6.72 -1.42
N ILE A 230 11.98 -6.66 -0.74
CA ILE A 230 13.30 -6.48 -1.39
C ILE A 230 13.58 -7.66 -2.34
N LEU A 231 13.30 -8.89 -1.92
CA LEU A 231 13.44 -10.06 -2.77
C LEU A 231 12.58 -9.95 -4.03
N ALA A 232 11.30 -9.60 -3.90
CA ALA A 232 10.39 -9.43 -5.03
C ALA A 232 10.84 -8.32 -5.99
N VAL A 233 11.39 -7.21 -5.47
CA VAL A 233 11.94 -6.14 -6.32
C VAL A 233 13.16 -6.61 -7.11
N ARG A 234 14.01 -7.43 -6.52
CA ARG A 234 15.25 -7.95 -7.13
C ARG A 234 15.04 -9.11 -8.09
N ASP A 235 13.94 -9.85 -7.92
CA ASP A 235 13.57 -10.97 -8.80
C ASP A 235 12.82 -10.46 -10.02
N GLU A 236 13.36 -10.71 -11.23
CA GLU A 236 12.73 -10.31 -12.50
C GLU A 236 11.41 -11.05 -12.77
N THR A 237 11.20 -12.18 -12.12
CA THR A 237 10.01 -13.04 -12.24
C THR A 237 8.99 -12.79 -11.13
N SER A 238 9.18 -11.73 -10.32
CA SER A 238 8.27 -11.43 -9.20
C SER A 238 6.79 -11.32 -9.64
N PRO A 239 5.86 -11.82 -8.82
CA PRO A 239 4.44 -11.76 -9.16
C PRO A 239 3.91 -10.33 -9.08
N LEU A 240 2.80 -10.06 -9.77
CA LEU A 240 2.07 -8.80 -9.63
C LEU A 240 1.56 -8.62 -8.19
N ARG A 241 1.06 -9.69 -7.55
CA ARG A 241 0.54 -9.67 -6.17
C ARG A 241 1.41 -10.49 -5.24
N LEU A 242 1.73 -9.89 -4.09
CA LEU A 242 2.58 -10.47 -3.06
C LEU A 242 1.84 -10.47 -1.71
N PRO A 243 1.03 -11.50 -1.42
CA PRO A 243 0.44 -11.67 -0.09
C PRO A 243 1.53 -11.95 0.95
N LEU A 244 1.50 -11.21 2.06
CA LEU A 244 2.46 -11.37 3.14
C LEU A 244 1.78 -11.76 4.47
N GLY A 245 2.26 -12.85 5.07
CA GLY A 245 1.76 -13.45 6.30
C GLY A 245 0.73 -14.55 6.04
N ALA A 246 0.71 -15.55 6.92
CA ALA A 246 -0.12 -16.76 6.78
C ALA A 246 -1.63 -16.44 6.71
N GLU A 247 -2.09 -15.45 7.48
CA GLU A 247 -3.48 -15.00 7.48
C GLU A 247 -3.86 -14.41 6.13
N ALA A 248 -3.02 -13.52 5.54
CA ALA A 248 -3.29 -12.92 4.24
C ALA A 248 -3.42 -14.01 3.16
N VAL A 249 -2.45 -14.94 3.09
CA VAL A 249 -2.46 -16.05 2.13
C VAL A 249 -3.72 -16.90 2.27
N THR A 250 -4.10 -17.24 3.50
CA THR A 250 -5.26 -18.09 3.77
C THR A 250 -6.57 -17.39 3.37
N ARG A 251 -6.74 -16.15 3.76
CA ARG A 251 -7.96 -15.37 3.52
C ARG A 251 -8.15 -15.02 2.05
N ILE A 252 -7.08 -14.60 1.38
CA ILE A 252 -7.11 -14.30 -0.07
C ILE A 252 -7.45 -15.58 -0.85
N ARG A 253 -6.82 -16.70 -0.54
CA ARG A 253 -7.13 -17.99 -1.17
C ARG A 253 -8.60 -18.38 -0.98
N ALA A 254 -9.14 -18.24 0.24
CA ALA A 254 -10.54 -18.54 0.51
C ALA A 254 -11.48 -17.62 -0.27
N LYS A 255 -11.17 -16.32 -0.33
CA LYS A 255 -11.95 -15.33 -1.11
C LYS A 255 -11.99 -15.66 -2.59
N LEU A 256 -10.83 -15.95 -3.20
CA LEU A 256 -10.74 -16.25 -4.62
C LEU A 256 -11.51 -17.55 -4.99
N ARG A 257 -11.42 -18.58 -4.12
CA ARG A 257 -12.20 -19.82 -4.30
C ARG A 257 -13.70 -19.58 -4.20
N GLY A 258 -14.14 -18.75 -3.24
CA GLY A 258 -15.55 -18.39 -3.12
C GLY A 258 -16.06 -17.63 -4.35
N GLN A 259 -15.31 -16.66 -4.85
CA GLN A 259 -15.68 -15.92 -6.06
C GLN A 259 -15.75 -16.83 -7.30
N LEU A 260 -14.83 -17.78 -7.43
CA LEU A 260 -14.87 -18.77 -8.52
C LEU A 260 -16.12 -19.66 -8.42
N ALA A 261 -16.44 -20.15 -7.22
CA ALA A 261 -17.63 -20.95 -6.99
C ALA A 261 -18.94 -20.19 -7.30
N ASP A 262 -19.02 -18.91 -6.92
CA ASP A 262 -20.17 -18.05 -7.24
C ASP A 262 -20.30 -17.86 -8.78
N LEU A 263 -19.19 -17.63 -9.46
CA LEU A 263 -19.15 -17.50 -10.92
C LEU A 263 -19.66 -18.81 -11.59
N GLU A 264 -19.12 -19.96 -11.19
CA GLU A 264 -19.49 -21.27 -11.74
C GLU A 264 -20.98 -21.58 -11.47
N ALA A 265 -21.49 -21.26 -10.28
CA ALA A 265 -22.88 -21.48 -9.92
C ALA A 265 -23.89 -20.68 -10.79
N TRP A 266 -23.48 -19.48 -11.25
CA TRP A 266 -24.33 -18.58 -12.02
C TRP A 266 -23.89 -18.45 -13.49
N GLU A 267 -22.91 -19.23 -13.95
CA GLU A 267 -22.34 -19.15 -15.30
C GLU A 267 -23.41 -19.19 -16.38
N LYS A 268 -24.36 -20.15 -16.30
CA LYS A 268 -25.45 -20.28 -17.28
C LYS A 268 -26.28 -19.00 -17.41
N VAL A 269 -26.65 -18.40 -16.26
CA VAL A 269 -27.44 -17.16 -16.24
C VAL A 269 -26.63 -16.00 -16.80
N SER A 270 -25.34 -15.93 -16.44
CA SER A 270 -24.42 -14.87 -16.90
C SER A 270 -24.17 -14.94 -18.42
N LEU A 271 -24.11 -16.14 -19.00
CA LEU A 271 -23.93 -16.35 -20.44
C LEU A 271 -25.21 -16.10 -21.27
N ASP A 272 -26.38 -16.22 -20.63
CA ASP A 272 -27.71 -16.01 -21.29
C ASP A 272 -28.10 -14.53 -21.34
N THR A 273 -27.12 -13.65 -21.64
CA THR A 273 -27.31 -12.19 -21.77
C THR A 273 -27.10 -11.69 -23.18
N ARG A 274 -26.98 -12.59 -24.15
CA ARG A 274 -26.86 -12.26 -25.58
C ARG A 274 -28.20 -11.88 -26.18
N PHE A 275 -28.17 -11.07 -27.22
CA PHE A 275 -29.37 -10.86 -28.04
C PHE A 275 -29.83 -12.19 -28.63
N PRO A 276 -31.17 -12.42 -28.72
CA PRO A 276 -31.70 -13.69 -29.25
C PRO A 276 -31.21 -14.06 -30.64
N ASP A 277 -30.80 -13.07 -31.43
CA ASP A 277 -30.38 -13.17 -32.83
C ASP A 277 -28.85 -13.09 -33.03
N ALA A 278 -28.03 -13.18 -31.92
CA ALA A 278 -26.57 -13.06 -31.94
C ALA A 278 -25.85 -14.41 -31.99
#